data_9f28cd4c13956704a90a467b9be58bf5
#
_entry.id   9f28cd4c13956704a90a467b9be58bf5
#
_cell.length_a   1.000
_cell.length_b   1.000
_cell.length_c   1.000
_cell.angle_alpha   90.00
_cell.angle_beta   90.00
_cell.angle_gamma   90.00
#
_symmetry.space_group_name_H-M   'P 1'
#
loop_
_entity.id
_entity.type
_entity.pdbx_description
1 polymer ?
#
loop_
_entity_poly.entity_id
_entity_poly.type
_entity_poly.pdbx_seq_one_letter_code
_entity_poly.pdbx_strand_id
1 'polypeptide(L)'
;MHRRTVLQILPAMALPAQLAHAADLCAANGGSRFENYAYAFFSAEEAELTSRLMEIIIPADANSPGAREARTAAFADLMLSTGTDDARRRWREGLSLFRQRTSLEAAVAEAAQEEEAPKTDLGRFFVALKRITVDGYYTSAVVIHQDLKYQGNDHLTASPKCDHPEHKSTR
;
A
#
# COMPACT_ATOMS: atom_id res chain seq x y z
N MET A 1 16.39 24.63 -41.21
CA MET A 1 16.85 24.17 -39.89
C MET A 1 16.44 22.72 -39.71
N HIS A 2 17.38 21.79 -39.74
CA HIS A 2 17.10 20.35 -39.69
C HIS A 2 16.88 19.88 -38.24
N ARG A 3 15.74 19.16 -38.03
CA ARG A 3 15.35 18.57 -36.71
C ARG A 3 16.40 17.65 -36.07
N ARG A 4 17.43 17.26 -36.80
CA ARG A 4 18.52 16.38 -36.31
C ARG A 4 19.60 17.10 -35.51
N THR A 5 19.71 18.42 -35.57
CA THR A 5 20.79 19.18 -34.92
C THR A 5 20.48 19.54 -33.48
N VAL A 6 19.19 19.42 -33.03
CA VAL A 6 18.78 19.74 -31.66
C VAL A 6 19.12 18.62 -30.66
N LEU A 7 19.30 17.39 -31.14
CA LEU A 7 19.63 16.24 -30.29
C LEU A 7 21.11 16.11 -29.92
N GLN A 8 22.00 16.95 -30.51
CA GLN A 8 23.44 16.88 -30.26
C GLN A 8 23.97 17.90 -29.25
N ILE A 9 23.10 18.73 -28.65
CA ILE A 9 23.46 19.76 -27.69
C ILE A 9 22.89 19.48 -26.28
N LEU A 10 22.64 18.25 -25.95
CA LEU A 10 22.46 17.88 -24.55
C LEU A 10 23.87 17.65 -23.98
N PRO A 11 24.41 18.59 -23.15
CA PRO A 11 25.57 18.26 -22.37
C PRO A 11 25.22 17.04 -21.53
N ALA A 12 26.17 16.10 -21.41
CA ALA A 12 26.11 15.02 -20.45
C ALA A 12 26.10 15.66 -19.05
N MET A 13 24.92 16.10 -18.63
CA MET A 13 24.66 16.42 -17.23
C MET A 13 24.76 15.09 -16.51
N ALA A 14 25.83 14.92 -15.74
CA ALA A 14 25.93 13.87 -14.76
C ALA A 14 24.64 13.93 -13.93
N LEU A 15 23.78 12.94 -14.11
CA LEU A 15 22.59 12.78 -13.29
C LEU A 15 23.05 12.77 -11.83
N PRO A 16 22.52 13.64 -10.97
CA PRO A 16 22.93 13.64 -9.58
C PRO A 16 22.68 12.23 -9.02
N ALA A 17 23.60 11.76 -8.16
CA ALA A 17 23.57 10.41 -7.59
C ALA A 17 22.20 10.00 -6.98
N GLN A 18 21.37 10.98 -6.65
CA GLN A 18 20.00 10.82 -6.19
C GLN A 18 19.04 10.27 -7.25
N LEU A 19 19.29 10.49 -8.56
CA LEU A 19 18.49 9.91 -9.64
C LEU A 19 18.96 8.49 -10.01
N ALA A 20 20.22 8.17 -9.77
CA ALA A 20 20.72 6.80 -9.88
C ALA A 20 20.07 5.90 -8.83
N HIS A 21 19.85 6.39 -7.61
CA HIS A 21 19.09 5.69 -6.57
C HIS A 21 17.63 5.42 -6.96
N ALA A 22 16.99 6.32 -7.71
CA ALA A 22 15.62 6.11 -8.19
C ALA A 22 15.54 5.03 -9.28
N ALA A 23 16.57 4.92 -10.13
CA ALA A 23 16.66 3.88 -11.16
C ALA A 23 16.94 2.49 -10.54
N ASP A 24 17.79 2.42 -9.52
CA ASP A 24 18.04 1.18 -8.76
C ASP A 24 16.81 0.71 -7.99
N LEU A 25 15.98 1.63 -7.52
CA LEU A 25 14.69 1.31 -6.88
C LEU A 25 13.67 0.72 -7.86
N CYS A 26 13.78 1.03 -9.16
CA CYS A 26 12.93 0.44 -10.21
C CYS A 26 13.51 -0.86 -10.79
N ALA A 27 14.83 -1.06 -10.73
CA ALA A 27 15.52 -2.22 -11.28
C ALA A 27 15.69 -3.39 -10.30
N ALA A 28 15.41 -3.18 -9.01
CA ALA A 28 15.43 -4.26 -8.02
C ALA A 28 14.26 -5.22 -8.29
N ASN A 29 14.56 -6.20 -9.15
CA ASN A 29 13.86 -7.49 -9.31
C ASN A 29 12.82 -7.78 -8.23
N GLY A 30 11.56 -8.02 -8.61
CA GLY A 30 10.48 -8.79 -7.97
C GLY A 30 10.49 -9.10 -6.46
N GLY A 31 11.49 -8.69 -5.73
CA GLY A 31 11.58 -8.74 -4.27
C GLY A 31 10.71 -7.65 -3.67
N SER A 32 10.00 -7.95 -2.61
CA SER A 32 9.18 -6.99 -1.89
C SER A 32 10.03 -5.76 -1.54
N ARG A 33 9.62 -4.58 -2.01
CA ARG A 33 10.24 -3.28 -1.70
C ARG A 33 10.49 -3.07 -0.20
N PHE A 34 9.77 -3.80 0.62
CA PHE A 34 9.79 -3.70 2.07
C PHE A 34 10.43 -4.90 2.77
N GLU A 35 11.14 -5.79 2.07
CA GLU A 35 11.72 -7.00 2.66
C GLU A 35 12.68 -6.70 3.81
N ASN A 36 13.56 -5.70 3.64
CA ASN A 36 14.51 -5.23 4.65
C ASN A 36 14.25 -3.77 5.04
N TYR A 37 12.98 -3.38 5.12
CA TYR A 37 12.61 -2.00 5.38
C TYR A 37 12.94 -1.58 6.80
N ALA A 38 13.73 -0.50 6.93
CA ALA A 38 13.99 0.16 8.20
C ALA A 38 12.93 1.23 8.46
N TYR A 39 12.18 1.08 9.55
CA TYR A 39 11.15 2.05 9.94
C TYR A 39 11.77 3.43 10.22
N ALA A 40 11.21 4.46 9.60
CA ALA A 40 11.67 5.84 9.72
C ALA A 40 10.80 6.67 10.69
N PHE A 41 9.52 6.33 10.80
CA PHE A 41 8.56 7.03 11.64
C PHE A 41 8.14 6.21 12.87
N PHE A 42 7.85 4.92 12.71
CA PHE A 42 7.40 4.06 13.80
C PHE A 42 8.56 3.62 14.69
N SER A 43 8.36 3.62 16.01
CA SER A 43 9.15 2.79 16.91
C SER A 43 8.86 1.29 16.64
N ALA A 44 9.72 0.40 17.15
CA ALA A 44 9.50 -1.05 17.03
C ALA A 44 8.14 -1.48 17.58
N GLU A 45 7.72 -0.90 18.70
CA GLU A 45 6.43 -1.17 19.35
C GLU A 45 5.26 -0.65 18.50
N GLU A 46 5.39 0.56 17.92
CA GLU A 46 4.37 1.15 17.05
C GLU A 46 4.22 0.35 15.76
N ALA A 47 5.33 -0.10 15.19
CA ALA A 47 5.34 -0.94 14.00
C ALA A 47 4.64 -2.28 14.25
N GLU A 48 4.94 -2.95 15.38
CA GLU A 48 4.30 -4.21 15.73
C GLU A 48 2.80 -4.04 16.02
N LEU A 49 2.42 -3.01 16.76
CA LEU A 49 1.00 -2.71 17.02
C LEU A 49 0.25 -2.42 15.70
N THR A 50 0.82 -1.58 14.84
CA THR A 50 0.24 -1.26 13.54
C THR A 50 0.09 -2.52 12.68
N SER A 51 1.13 -3.36 12.62
CA SER A 51 1.10 -4.62 11.89
C SER A 51 0.01 -5.57 12.39
N ARG A 52 -0.17 -5.68 13.72
CA ARG A 52 -1.24 -6.50 14.31
C ARG A 52 -2.62 -5.96 13.98
N LEU A 53 -2.84 -4.65 14.09
CA LEU A 53 -4.13 -4.04 13.75
C LEU A 53 -4.47 -4.23 12.27
N MET A 54 -3.50 -4.10 11.37
CA MET A 54 -3.67 -4.32 9.95
C MET A 54 -3.97 -5.78 9.61
N GLU A 55 -3.34 -6.73 10.32
CA GLU A 55 -3.60 -8.16 10.16
C GLU A 55 -5.02 -8.55 10.64
N ILE A 56 -5.56 -7.86 11.66
CA ILE A 56 -6.96 -8.07 12.05
C ILE A 56 -7.93 -7.57 10.96
N ILE A 57 -7.56 -6.52 10.22
CA ILE A 57 -8.39 -5.96 9.13
C ILE A 57 -8.34 -6.84 7.89
N ILE A 58 -7.14 -7.32 7.51
CA ILE A 58 -6.93 -8.22 6.36
C ILE A 58 -6.10 -9.42 6.85
N PRO A 59 -6.77 -10.44 7.42
CA PRO A 59 -6.08 -11.65 7.86
C PRO A 59 -5.63 -12.51 6.69
N ALA A 60 -4.56 -13.29 6.90
CA ALA A 60 -4.18 -14.34 5.96
C ALA A 60 -5.22 -15.46 5.94
N ASP A 61 -5.45 -16.02 4.77
CA ASP A 61 -6.28 -17.21 4.57
C ASP A 61 -5.57 -18.24 3.66
N ALA A 62 -6.28 -19.31 3.28
CA ALA A 62 -5.72 -20.39 2.45
C ALA A 62 -5.35 -19.94 1.02
N ASN A 63 -5.90 -18.83 0.54
CA ASN A 63 -5.77 -18.36 -0.84
C ASN A 63 -5.04 -17.00 -0.94
N SER A 64 -5.06 -16.22 0.14
CA SER A 64 -4.56 -14.84 0.15
C SER A 64 -3.57 -14.60 1.29
N PRO A 65 -2.45 -13.88 1.04
CA PRO A 65 -1.55 -13.44 2.10
C PRO A 65 -2.28 -12.43 3.00
N GLY A 66 -1.89 -12.37 4.29
CA GLY A 66 -2.40 -11.34 5.20
C GLY A 66 -1.67 -10.00 5.04
N ALA A 67 -2.18 -8.98 5.73
CA ALA A 67 -1.59 -7.64 5.73
C ALA A 67 -0.14 -7.64 6.26
N ARG A 68 0.19 -8.54 7.19
CA ARG A 68 1.56 -8.70 7.72
C ARG A 68 2.52 -9.20 6.64
N GLU A 69 2.14 -10.21 5.87
CA GLU A 69 2.95 -10.73 4.76
C GLU A 69 3.08 -9.70 3.65
N ALA A 70 2.02 -8.96 3.37
CA ALA A 70 2.01 -7.85 2.43
C ALA A 70 2.85 -6.63 2.89
N ARG A 71 3.40 -6.65 4.12
CA ARG A 71 4.22 -5.57 4.70
C ARG A 71 3.50 -4.21 4.75
N THR A 72 2.20 -4.22 4.97
CA THR A 72 1.37 -3.00 4.99
C THR A 72 1.81 -1.98 6.05
N ALA A 73 2.34 -2.43 7.19
CA ALA A 73 2.89 -1.53 8.21
C ALA A 73 4.13 -0.75 7.72
N ALA A 74 4.98 -1.37 6.89
CA ALA A 74 6.12 -0.68 6.28
C ALA A 74 5.65 0.35 5.23
N PHE A 75 4.61 0.03 4.46
CA PHE A 75 3.96 0.99 3.57
C PHE A 75 3.40 2.19 4.34
N ALA A 76 2.70 1.94 5.45
CA ALA A 76 2.16 3.01 6.31
C ALA A 76 3.26 3.90 6.88
N ASP A 77 4.37 3.32 7.35
CA ASP A 77 5.53 4.06 7.84
C ASP A 77 6.11 4.98 6.75
N LEU A 78 6.30 4.46 5.54
CA LEU A 78 6.79 5.24 4.41
C LEU A 78 5.86 6.43 4.13
N MET A 79 4.55 6.21 4.08
CA MET A 79 3.56 7.26 3.81
C MET A 79 3.57 8.33 4.91
N LEU A 80 3.68 7.92 6.19
CA LEU A 80 3.71 8.83 7.32
C LEU A 80 5.06 9.55 7.46
N SER A 81 6.18 8.88 7.15
CA SER A 81 7.51 9.51 7.19
C SER A 81 7.63 10.68 6.22
N THR A 82 6.92 10.61 5.09
CA THR A 82 6.86 11.67 4.07
C THR A 82 5.63 12.58 4.23
N GLY A 83 4.73 12.26 5.16
CA GLY A 83 3.49 12.98 5.41
C GLY A 83 3.69 14.25 6.24
N THR A 84 2.57 14.93 6.54
CA THR A 84 2.53 16.13 7.38
C THR A 84 2.69 15.79 8.85
N ASP A 85 3.17 16.75 9.66
CA ASP A 85 3.25 16.57 11.12
C ASP A 85 1.88 16.34 11.75
N ASP A 86 0.82 16.92 11.19
CA ASP A 86 -0.55 16.70 11.61
C ASP A 86 -0.99 15.23 11.40
N ALA A 87 -0.68 14.65 10.24
CA ALA A 87 -0.94 13.24 9.96
C ALA A 87 -0.19 12.31 10.94
N ARG A 88 1.08 12.61 11.20
CA ARG A 88 1.92 11.86 12.16
C ARG A 88 1.35 11.92 13.58
N ARG A 89 0.95 13.13 14.02
CA ARG A 89 0.36 13.32 15.34
C ARG A 89 -0.94 12.52 15.47
N ARG A 90 -1.89 12.68 14.54
CA ARG A 90 -3.17 11.94 14.55
C ARG A 90 -2.97 10.44 14.56
N TRP A 91 -1.95 9.95 13.84
CA TRP A 91 -1.65 8.52 13.83
C TRP A 91 -1.22 8.01 15.20
N ARG A 92 -0.31 8.73 15.89
CA ARG A 92 0.13 8.35 17.25
C ARG A 92 -1.00 8.45 18.27
N GLU A 93 -1.83 9.48 18.18
CA GLU A 93 -3.03 9.62 19.00
C GLU A 93 -3.95 8.42 18.80
N GLY A 94 -4.22 8.04 17.54
CA GLY A 94 -5.03 6.87 17.21
C GLY A 94 -4.44 5.56 17.72
N LEU A 95 -3.14 5.31 17.56
CA LEU A 95 -2.49 4.13 18.12
C LEU A 95 -2.60 4.07 19.65
N SER A 96 -2.55 5.22 20.33
CA SER A 96 -2.69 5.28 21.79
C SER A 96 -4.07 4.80 22.26
N LEU A 97 -5.13 5.00 21.49
CA LEU A 97 -6.47 4.51 21.80
C LEU A 97 -6.53 2.97 21.78
N PHE A 98 -5.81 2.34 20.88
CA PHE A 98 -5.73 0.88 20.80
C PHE A 98 -4.82 0.27 21.87
N ARG A 99 -3.72 0.95 22.26
CA ARG A 99 -2.85 0.48 23.35
C ARG A 99 -3.56 0.31 24.69
N GLN A 100 -4.59 1.10 24.93
CA GLN A 100 -5.36 1.08 26.17
C GLN A 100 -6.41 -0.03 26.21
N ARG A 101 -6.59 -0.79 25.13
CA ARG A 101 -7.61 -1.84 25.00
C ARG A 101 -7.07 -3.20 25.41
N THR A 102 -7.88 -3.97 26.09
CA THR A 102 -7.56 -5.33 26.52
C THR A 102 -7.54 -6.31 25.34
N SER A 103 -8.44 -6.13 24.36
CA SER A 103 -8.46 -6.89 23.10
C SER A 103 -8.45 -5.94 21.92
N LEU A 104 -7.50 -6.15 21.01
CA LEU A 104 -7.40 -5.39 19.76
C LEU A 104 -8.52 -5.78 18.80
N GLU A 105 -8.88 -7.07 18.75
CA GLU A 105 -9.94 -7.60 17.90
C GLU A 105 -11.30 -6.98 18.26
N ALA A 106 -11.62 -6.92 19.56
CA ALA A 106 -12.84 -6.29 20.03
C ALA A 106 -12.86 -4.78 19.73
N ALA A 107 -11.73 -4.10 19.91
CA ALA A 107 -11.61 -2.66 19.62
C ALA A 107 -11.75 -2.36 18.11
N VAL A 108 -11.18 -3.19 17.25
CA VAL A 108 -11.34 -3.09 15.80
C VAL A 108 -12.80 -3.34 15.40
N ALA A 109 -13.44 -4.36 15.98
CA ALA A 109 -14.86 -4.67 15.72
C ALA A 109 -15.79 -3.54 16.18
N GLU A 110 -15.53 -2.92 17.36
CA GLU A 110 -16.24 -1.74 17.85
C GLU A 110 -16.10 -0.55 16.88
N ALA A 111 -14.86 -0.24 16.47
CA ALA A 111 -14.58 0.88 15.57
C ALA A 111 -15.17 0.68 14.16
N ALA A 112 -15.21 -0.57 13.68
CA ALA A 112 -15.78 -0.91 12.38
C ALA A 112 -17.29 -0.65 12.29
N GLN A 113 -18.02 -0.66 13.42
CA GLN A 113 -19.44 -0.33 13.42
C GLN A 113 -19.72 1.13 13.07
N GLU A 114 -18.73 1.98 13.24
CA GLU A 114 -18.82 3.43 12.92
C GLU A 114 -18.23 3.78 11.54
N GLU A 115 -17.83 2.81 10.72
CA GLU A 115 -17.05 3.05 9.50
C GLU A 115 -17.72 4.04 8.54
N GLU A 116 -19.03 3.92 8.32
CA GLU A 116 -19.77 4.78 7.39
C GLU A 116 -19.92 6.23 7.90
N ALA A 117 -19.99 6.42 9.22
CA ALA A 117 -20.18 7.72 9.84
C ALA A 117 -19.44 7.79 11.19
N PRO A 118 -18.11 7.93 11.19
CA PRO A 118 -17.32 7.85 12.40
C PRO A 118 -17.59 9.04 13.34
N LYS A 119 -18.06 8.74 14.55
CA LYS A 119 -18.39 9.72 15.58
C LYS A 119 -17.28 9.85 16.63
N THR A 120 -16.63 8.72 16.95
CA THR A 120 -15.56 8.67 17.94
C THR A 120 -14.19 8.87 17.31
N ASP A 121 -13.19 9.21 18.11
CA ASP A 121 -11.79 9.28 17.65
C ASP A 121 -11.28 7.89 17.23
N LEU A 122 -11.73 6.84 17.92
CA LEU A 122 -11.43 5.46 17.59
C LEU A 122 -11.97 5.11 16.19
N GLY A 123 -13.24 5.42 15.91
CA GLY A 123 -13.86 5.21 14.59
C GLY A 123 -13.16 6.01 13.49
N ARG A 124 -12.84 7.28 13.74
CA ARG A 124 -12.09 8.13 12.78
C ARG A 124 -10.70 7.56 12.46
N PHE A 125 -10.00 7.09 13.49
CA PHE A 125 -8.70 6.48 13.28
C PHE A 125 -8.81 5.13 12.56
N PHE A 126 -9.82 4.31 12.87
CA PHE A 126 -10.08 3.05 12.18
C PHE A 126 -10.27 3.24 10.68
N VAL A 127 -11.04 4.24 10.24
CA VAL A 127 -11.23 4.54 8.82
C VAL A 127 -9.89 4.88 8.14
N ALA A 128 -9.05 5.69 8.80
CA ALA A 128 -7.72 6.01 8.27
C ALA A 128 -6.80 4.78 8.23
N LEU A 129 -6.81 3.97 9.29
CA LEU A 129 -6.05 2.72 9.38
C LEU A 129 -6.48 1.73 8.30
N LYS A 130 -7.78 1.49 8.15
CA LYS A 130 -8.33 0.60 7.12
C LYS A 130 -7.93 1.04 5.73
N ARG A 131 -8.08 2.32 5.42
CA ARG A 131 -7.71 2.87 4.11
C ARG A 131 -6.25 2.60 3.78
N ILE A 132 -5.32 2.94 4.67
CA ILE A 132 -3.89 2.75 4.39
C ILE A 132 -3.51 1.26 4.36
N THR A 133 -4.25 0.40 5.12
CA THR A 133 -4.09 -1.06 5.05
C THR A 133 -4.47 -1.58 3.67
N VAL A 134 -5.62 -1.19 3.15
CA VAL A 134 -6.11 -1.58 1.82
C VAL A 134 -5.17 -1.08 0.73
N ASP A 135 -4.77 0.19 0.79
CA ASP A 135 -3.84 0.78 -0.19
C ASP A 135 -2.50 0.03 -0.20
N GLY A 136 -1.92 -0.24 0.98
CA GLY A 136 -0.66 -0.99 1.11
C GLY A 136 -0.79 -2.46 0.70
N TYR A 137 -1.92 -3.08 0.97
CA TYR A 137 -2.20 -4.47 0.63
C TYR A 137 -2.22 -4.67 -0.88
N TYR A 138 -3.12 -3.98 -1.59
CA TYR A 138 -3.30 -4.15 -3.03
C TYR A 138 -2.17 -3.58 -3.89
N THR A 139 -1.29 -2.76 -3.32
CA THR A 139 -0.07 -2.30 -4.01
C THR A 139 1.16 -3.13 -3.68
N SER A 140 1.04 -4.14 -2.80
CA SER A 140 2.17 -5.02 -2.46
C SER A 140 2.47 -6.02 -3.56
N ALA A 141 3.75 -6.31 -3.78
CA ALA A 141 4.16 -7.27 -4.80
C ALA A 141 3.59 -8.68 -4.54
N VAL A 142 3.53 -9.11 -3.27
CA VAL A 142 3.02 -10.43 -2.91
C VAL A 142 1.55 -10.57 -3.28
N VAL A 143 0.72 -9.58 -3.00
CA VAL A 143 -0.71 -9.61 -3.35
C VAL A 143 -0.92 -9.54 -4.86
N ILE A 144 -0.20 -8.65 -5.55
CA ILE A 144 -0.29 -8.50 -7.00
C ILE A 144 -0.02 -9.84 -7.70
N HIS A 145 0.99 -10.60 -7.26
CA HIS A 145 1.37 -11.86 -7.91
C HIS A 145 0.61 -13.08 -7.39
N GLN A 146 0.33 -13.17 -6.08
CA GLN A 146 -0.27 -14.38 -5.49
C GLN A 146 -1.81 -14.32 -5.50
N ASP A 147 -2.39 -13.20 -5.09
CA ASP A 147 -3.84 -13.04 -4.98
C ASP A 147 -4.47 -12.60 -6.30
N LEU A 148 -3.98 -11.48 -6.86
CA LEU A 148 -4.49 -10.95 -8.12
C LEU A 148 -3.97 -11.71 -9.36
N LYS A 149 -2.95 -12.55 -9.22
CA LYS A 149 -2.33 -13.35 -10.30
C LYS A 149 -1.96 -12.50 -11.53
N TYR A 150 -1.58 -11.24 -11.28
CA TYR A 150 -1.23 -10.31 -12.34
C TYR A 150 0.06 -10.74 -13.05
N GLN A 151 -0.01 -10.92 -14.37
CA GLN A 151 1.10 -11.41 -15.20
C GLN A 151 1.76 -10.30 -16.05
N GLY A 152 1.39 -9.05 -15.81
CA GLY A 152 1.89 -7.91 -16.59
C GLY A 152 0.84 -7.36 -17.57
N ASN A 153 1.23 -6.32 -18.29
CA ASN A 153 0.40 -5.74 -19.34
C ASN A 153 0.62 -6.51 -20.64
N ASP A 154 -0.25 -7.48 -20.92
CA ASP A 154 -0.26 -8.18 -22.20
C ASP A 154 -0.92 -7.31 -23.28
N HIS A 155 -0.23 -7.14 -24.38
CA HIS A 155 -0.82 -6.54 -25.58
C HIS A 155 -1.68 -7.58 -26.28
N LEU A 156 -2.96 -7.53 -26.05
CA LEU A 156 -3.91 -8.37 -26.78
C LEU A 156 -4.01 -7.87 -28.22
N THR A 157 -3.61 -8.70 -29.18
CA THR A 157 -3.76 -8.43 -30.63
C THR A 157 -5.21 -8.43 -31.07
N ALA A 158 -6.10 -9.05 -30.30
CA ALA A 158 -7.54 -9.03 -30.46
C ALA A 158 -8.23 -8.92 -29.08
N SER A 159 -9.29 -8.12 -29.00
CA SER A 159 -10.11 -8.06 -27.77
C SER A 159 -10.78 -9.42 -27.55
N PRO A 160 -10.66 -10.01 -26.34
CA PRO A 160 -11.43 -11.20 -26.02
C PRO A 160 -12.92 -10.89 -26.14
N LYS A 161 -13.66 -11.79 -26.79
CA LYS A 161 -15.11 -11.63 -26.88
C LYS A 161 -15.72 -11.67 -25.48
N CYS A 162 -16.74 -10.85 -25.25
CA CYS A 162 -17.49 -10.88 -24.01
C CYS A 162 -18.28 -12.20 -23.92
N ASP A 163 -18.02 -12.98 -22.89
CA ASP A 163 -18.67 -14.28 -22.66
C ASP A 163 -19.96 -14.17 -21.83
N HIS A 164 -20.29 -12.99 -21.34
CA HIS A 164 -21.49 -12.76 -20.52
C HIS A 164 -22.75 -12.96 -21.35
N PRO A 165 -23.68 -13.84 -20.93
CA PRO A 165 -24.90 -14.15 -21.69
C PRO A 165 -25.75 -12.92 -22.02
N GLU A 166 -25.80 -11.97 -21.08
CA GLU A 166 -26.56 -10.71 -21.18
C GLU A 166 -26.00 -9.75 -22.23
N HIS A 167 -24.74 -9.92 -22.63
CA HIS A 167 -24.10 -9.08 -23.65
C HIS A 167 -24.03 -9.74 -25.05
N LYS A 168 -24.54 -10.96 -25.18
CA LYS A 168 -24.69 -11.59 -26.47
C LYS A 168 -25.91 -10.97 -27.17
N SER A 169 -25.69 -9.93 -27.98
CA SER A 169 -26.76 -9.34 -28.76
C SER A 169 -27.35 -10.43 -29.65
N THR A 170 -28.61 -10.70 -29.45
CA THR A 170 -29.47 -11.46 -30.41
C THR A 170 -29.47 -10.68 -31.70
N ARG A 171 -28.75 -11.18 -32.70
CA ARG A 171 -28.94 -10.79 -34.09
C ARG A 171 -29.99 -11.70 -34.72
#